data_2d5ef8c88c2f07aa60ad78f9c5140fd7
#
_entry.id   2d5ef8c88c2f07aa60ad78f9c5140fd7
#
_cell.length_a   1.000
_cell.length_b   1.000
_cell.length_c   1.000
_cell.angle_alpha   90.00
_cell.angle_beta   90.00
_cell.angle_gamma   90.00
#
_symmetry.space_group_name_H-M   'P 1'
#
loop_
_entity.id
_entity.type
_entity.pdbx_description
1 polymer ?
#
loop_
_entity_poly.entity_id
_entity_poly.type
_entity_poly.pdbx_seq_one_letter_code
_entity_poly.pdbx_strand_id
1 'polypeptide(L)'
;FRTKQGLFTLVGGVRGSYWSYNREFIFSPRASIGFIPNFDQNLTFRLASGLYYQSPFYKELRTTVQDEYGNSIIQLNKNLKSQRSIHVIAGGDYTFRASGRNFKVSADMYYKKLDNLNPYTVDNVKIRYYGENCAQGHAMGLDVKFFGEFVPGTDSWISFSLMKAEQSIRGSEYVPMPNSQGYNVSLFFQDYFPGYKRVKLNLKGVLSGGLPVTAPRTGYELSLIHISEPTRLRRIS
;
A
#
# COMPACT_ATOMS: atom_id res chain seq x y z
N PHE A 1 -25.38 -13.01 -10.51
CA PHE A 1 -26.71 -13.62 -10.46
C PHE A 1 -27.54 -12.92 -9.37
N ARG A 2 -28.87 -12.89 -9.58
CA ARG A 2 -29.82 -12.20 -8.70
C ARG A 2 -30.51 -13.21 -7.79
N THR A 3 -30.54 -12.94 -6.48
CA THR A 3 -31.24 -13.74 -5.47
C THR A 3 -32.37 -12.93 -4.83
N LYS A 4 -33.16 -13.59 -3.94
CA LYS A 4 -34.18 -12.87 -3.12
C LYS A 4 -33.55 -11.82 -2.19
N GLN A 5 -32.27 -11.98 -1.80
CA GLN A 5 -31.57 -11.08 -0.87
C GLN A 5 -30.84 -9.96 -1.58
N GLY A 6 -30.48 -10.11 -2.86
CA GLY A 6 -29.74 -9.08 -3.60
C GLY A 6 -29.10 -9.58 -4.89
N LEU A 7 -28.29 -8.71 -5.47
CA LEU A 7 -27.50 -8.98 -6.66
C LEU A 7 -26.08 -9.38 -6.24
N PHE A 8 -25.65 -10.56 -6.63
CA PHE A 8 -24.29 -11.05 -6.48
C PHE A 8 -23.53 -10.96 -7.79
N THR A 9 -22.32 -10.44 -7.72
CA THR A 9 -21.36 -10.44 -8.82
C THR A 9 -20.14 -11.24 -8.39
N LEU A 10 -19.79 -12.29 -9.16
CA LEU A 10 -18.60 -13.09 -8.90
C LEU A 10 -17.65 -12.90 -10.08
N VAL A 11 -16.40 -12.55 -9.78
CA VAL A 11 -15.33 -12.41 -10.77
C VAL A 11 -14.17 -13.28 -10.33
N GLY A 12 -13.71 -14.15 -11.21
CA GLY A 12 -12.53 -14.99 -11.01
C GLY A 12 -11.57 -14.84 -12.16
N GLY A 13 -10.30 -14.91 -11.89
CA GLY A 13 -9.26 -14.79 -12.90
C GLY A 13 -7.98 -15.48 -12.47
N VAL A 14 -7.21 -15.88 -13.47
CA VAL A 14 -5.91 -16.52 -13.30
C VAL A 14 -4.92 -15.87 -14.22
N ARG A 15 -3.74 -15.57 -13.72
CA ARG A 15 -2.61 -15.10 -14.52
C ARG A 15 -1.46 -16.08 -14.37
N GLY A 16 -0.98 -16.62 -15.50
CA GLY A 16 0.29 -17.35 -15.60
C GLY A 16 1.38 -16.44 -16.18
N SER A 17 2.57 -16.51 -15.66
CA SER A 17 3.74 -15.85 -16.24
C SER A 17 4.99 -16.70 -16.01
N TYR A 18 5.90 -16.65 -16.96
CA TYR A 18 7.18 -17.35 -16.90
C TYR A 18 8.31 -16.32 -16.87
N TRP A 19 9.11 -16.36 -15.80
CA TRP A 19 10.29 -15.53 -15.70
C TRP A 19 11.53 -16.32 -16.10
N SER A 20 12.01 -16.05 -17.30
CA SER A 20 13.06 -16.85 -17.96
C SER A 20 14.43 -16.76 -17.26
N TYR A 21 14.71 -15.67 -16.53
CA TYR A 21 16.00 -15.44 -15.90
C TYR A 21 16.34 -16.49 -14.84
N ASN A 22 15.40 -16.82 -13.96
CA ASN A 22 15.54 -17.87 -12.93
C ASN A 22 14.72 -19.14 -13.23
N ARG A 23 14.06 -19.20 -14.41
CA ARG A 23 13.18 -20.31 -14.86
C ARG A 23 11.98 -20.52 -13.92
N GLU A 24 11.44 -19.47 -13.36
CA GLU A 24 10.31 -19.51 -12.44
C GLU A 24 8.99 -19.39 -13.19
N PHE A 25 8.08 -20.37 -12.96
CA PHE A 25 6.70 -20.29 -13.43
C PHE A 25 5.83 -19.75 -12.29
N ILE A 26 5.10 -18.69 -12.56
CA ILE A 26 4.31 -17.95 -11.60
C ILE A 26 2.83 -18.07 -11.95
N PHE A 27 2.03 -18.49 -10.97
CA PHE A 27 0.60 -18.68 -11.10
C PHE A 27 -0.15 -17.83 -10.06
N SER A 28 -0.98 -16.89 -10.53
CA SER A 28 -1.62 -15.86 -9.71
C SER A 28 -3.15 -15.91 -9.84
N PRO A 29 -3.84 -16.75 -9.07
CA PRO A 29 -5.31 -16.77 -9.02
C PRO A 29 -5.85 -15.57 -8.24
N ARG A 30 -7.02 -15.09 -8.64
CA ARG A 30 -7.74 -13.98 -8.00
C ARG A 30 -9.23 -14.24 -8.04
N ALA A 31 -9.93 -13.85 -7.00
CA ALA A 31 -11.39 -13.91 -6.97
C ALA A 31 -11.93 -12.68 -6.23
N SER A 32 -13.11 -12.22 -6.64
CA SER A 32 -13.85 -11.19 -5.94
C SER A 32 -15.35 -11.45 -6.00
N ILE A 33 -16.03 -11.05 -4.93
CA ILE A 33 -17.47 -11.13 -4.78
C ILE A 33 -17.97 -9.72 -4.47
N GLY A 34 -18.94 -9.25 -5.25
CA GLY A 34 -19.72 -8.06 -4.99
C GLY A 34 -21.13 -8.44 -4.58
N PHE A 35 -21.71 -7.73 -3.65
CA PHE A 35 -23.08 -7.92 -3.18
C PHE A 35 -23.79 -6.58 -3.04
N ILE A 36 -24.93 -6.44 -3.71
CA ILE A 36 -25.85 -5.29 -3.59
C ILE A 36 -27.14 -5.82 -2.99
N PRO A 37 -27.50 -5.45 -1.74
CA PRO A 37 -28.71 -5.94 -1.09
C PRO A 37 -29.98 -5.36 -1.73
N ASN A 38 -31.07 -6.12 -1.73
CA ASN A 38 -32.36 -5.65 -2.28
C ASN A 38 -33.04 -4.58 -1.41
N PHE A 39 -32.73 -4.52 -0.11
CA PHE A 39 -33.31 -3.55 0.81
C PHE A 39 -32.73 -2.13 0.62
N ASP A 40 -31.49 -2.02 0.13
CA ASP A 40 -30.88 -0.72 -0.22
C ASP A 40 -29.89 -0.90 -1.37
N GLN A 41 -30.28 -0.44 -2.55
CA GLN A 41 -29.45 -0.53 -3.77
C GLN A 41 -28.27 0.46 -3.79
N ASN A 42 -28.26 1.42 -2.87
CA ASN A 42 -27.15 2.37 -2.71
C ASN A 42 -25.97 1.77 -1.93
N LEU A 43 -26.19 0.63 -1.28
CA LEU A 43 -25.17 -0.09 -0.50
C LEU A 43 -24.55 -1.19 -1.35
N THR A 44 -23.23 -1.25 -1.35
CA THR A 44 -22.49 -2.30 -2.05
C THR A 44 -21.43 -2.87 -1.12
N PHE A 45 -21.37 -4.18 -0.99
CA PHE A 45 -20.30 -4.87 -0.28
C PHE A 45 -19.36 -5.55 -1.26
N ARG A 46 -18.08 -5.61 -0.93
CA ARG A 46 -17.05 -6.23 -1.74
C ARG A 46 -16.15 -7.10 -0.86
N LEU A 47 -15.83 -8.28 -1.36
CA LEU A 47 -14.79 -9.14 -0.80
C LEU A 47 -13.89 -9.59 -1.94
N ALA A 48 -12.59 -9.44 -1.80
CA ALA A 48 -11.63 -9.87 -2.80
C ALA A 48 -10.45 -10.58 -2.15
N SER A 49 -9.95 -11.60 -2.82
CA SER A 49 -8.72 -12.28 -2.42
C SER A 49 -7.91 -12.65 -3.66
N GLY A 50 -6.59 -12.70 -3.50
CA GLY A 50 -5.72 -13.07 -4.60
C GLY A 50 -4.30 -13.34 -4.17
N LEU A 51 -3.62 -14.11 -5.02
CA LEU A 51 -2.21 -14.41 -4.92
C LEU A 51 -1.45 -13.57 -5.93
N TYR A 52 -0.46 -12.83 -5.46
CA TYR A 52 0.31 -11.89 -6.26
C TYR A 52 1.80 -12.20 -6.15
N TYR A 53 2.50 -12.06 -7.25
CA TYR A 53 3.94 -12.22 -7.32
C TYR A 53 4.59 -11.01 -7.96
N GLN A 54 5.77 -10.69 -7.48
CA GLN A 54 6.64 -9.66 -8.05
C GLN A 54 8.03 -10.25 -8.25
N SER A 55 8.45 -10.34 -9.50
CA SER A 55 9.82 -10.72 -9.83
C SER A 55 10.80 -9.63 -9.37
N PRO A 56 11.98 -10.00 -8.89
CA PRO A 56 12.98 -9.05 -8.45
C PRO A 56 13.37 -8.06 -9.54
N PHE A 57 13.57 -6.79 -9.15
CA PHE A 57 14.14 -5.78 -10.04
C PHE A 57 15.64 -6.00 -10.26
N TYR A 58 16.18 -5.44 -11.32
CA TYR A 58 17.61 -5.51 -11.61
C TYR A 58 18.49 -5.09 -10.41
N LYS A 59 18.09 -4.05 -9.67
CA LYS A 59 18.83 -3.58 -8.48
C LYS A 59 18.83 -4.61 -7.34
N GLU A 60 17.79 -5.40 -7.19
CA GLU A 60 17.66 -6.46 -6.19
C GLU A 60 18.52 -7.67 -6.54
N LEU A 61 18.70 -7.94 -7.84
CA LEU A 61 19.52 -9.05 -8.35
C LEU A 61 21.02 -8.78 -8.24
N ARG A 62 21.44 -7.50 -8.18
CA ARG A 62 22.86 -7.14 -8.16
C ARG A 62 23.53 -7.52 -6.84
N THR A 63 24.52 -8.37 -6.92
CA THR A 63 25.44 -8.72 -5.83
C THR A 63 26.84 -8.27 -6.23
N THR A 64 27.56 -7.61 -5.33
CA THR A 64 28.95 -7.25 -5.55
C THR A 64 29.81 -8.39 -5.00
N VAL A 65 30.59 -9.01 -5.87
CA VAL A 65 31.52 -10.08 -5.54
C VAL A 65 32.94 -9.59 -5.85
N GLN A 66 33.93 -9.95 -5.04
CA GLN A 66 35.32 -9.71 -5.36
C GLN A 66 35.83 -10.83 -6.27
N ASP A 67 36.54 -10.44 -7.34
CA ASP A 67 37.23 -11.38 -8.19
C ASP A 67 38.55 -11.87 -7.54
N GLU A 68 39.25 -12.80 -8.18
CA GLU A 68 40.52 -13.34 -7.71
C GLU A 68 41.63 -12.26 -7.57
N TYR A 69 41.44 -11.09 -8.18
CA TYR A 69 42.37 -9.96 -8.12
C TYR A 69 41.91 -8.87 -7.14
N GLY A 70 40.83 -9.10 -6.38
CA GLY A 70 40.32 -8.15 -5.41
C GLY A 70 39.47 -7.02 -6.01
N ASN A 71 39.14 -7.07 -7.33
CA ASN A 71 38.26 -6.09 -7.93
C ASN A 71 36.78 -6.41 -7.63
N SER A 72 35.99 -5.37 -7.41
CA SER A 72 34.55 -5.51 -7.21
C SER A 72 33.83 -5.68 -8.55
N ILE A 73 33.34 -6.88 -8.82
CA ILE A 73 32.51 -7.18 -9.99
C ILE A 73 31.03 -7.30 -9.60
N ILE A 74 30.17 -6.88 -10.50
CA ILE A 74 28.71 -7.03 -10.31
C ILE A 74 28.28 -8.36 -10.88
N GLN A 75 27.81 -9.24 -10.03
CA GLN A 75 27.20 -10.50 -10.40
C GLN A 75 25.69 -10.43 -10.16
N LEU A 76 24.90 -11.01 -11.06
CA LEU A 76 23.46 -11.09 -10.89
C LEU A 76 23.07 -12.40 -10.22
N ASN A 77 22.34 -12.30 -9.10
CA ASN A 77 21.88 -13.44 -8.34
C ASN A 77 20.70 -14.13 -9.03
N LYS A 78 20.92 -15.33 -9.57
CA LYS A 78 19.89 -16.17 -10.20
C LYS A 78 19.04 -16.95 -9.21
N ASN A 79 19.44 -17.01 -7.94
CA ASN A 79 18.74 -17.80 -6.92
C ASN A 79 17.61 -17.02 -6.24
N LEU A 80 17.53 -15.71 -6.50
CA LEU A 80 16.48 -14.88 -5.93
C LEU A 80 15.14 -15.18 -6.60
N LYS A 81 14.15 -15.60 -5.80
CA LYS A 81 12.80 -15.93 -6.24
C LYS A 81 11.89 -14.72 -6.21
N SER A 82 10.79 -14.82 -6.94
CA SER A 82 9.73 -13.81 -6.89
C SER A 82 9.15 -13.68 -5.48
N GLN A 83 8.98 -12.46 -5.04
CA GLN A 83 8.29 -12.14 -3.80
C GLN A 83 6.80 -12.47 -3.96
N ARG A 84 6.17 -13.02 -2.93
CA ARG A 84 4.78 -13.47 -2.94
C ARG A 84 3.94 -12.70 -1.95
N SER A 85 2.72 -12.36 -2.34
CA SER A 85 1.76 -11.72 -1.45
C SER A 85 0.38 -12.33 -1.61
N ILE A 86 -0.25 -12.67 -0.48
CA ILE A 86 -1.65 -13.07 -0.40
C ILE A 86 -2.43 -11.87 0.10
N HIS A 87 -3.41 -11.42 -0.66
CA HIS A 87 -4.26 -10.28 -0.29
C HIS A 87 -5.67 -10.76 0.05
N VAL A 88 -6.24 -10.19 1.11
CA VAL A 88 -7.66 -10.26 1.43
C VAL A 88 -8.12 -8.83 1.66
N ILE A 89 -9.19 -8.44 0.98
CA ILE A 89 -9.77 -7.09 1.05
C ILE A 89 -11.28 -7.24 1.23
N ALA A 90 -11.82 -6.60 2.25
CA ALA A 90 -13.25 -6.48 2.48
C ALA A 90 -13.62 -5.01 2.55
N GLY A 91 -14.65 -4.61 1.84
CA GLY A 91 -15.06 -3.21 1.81
C GLY A 91 -16.51 -3.01 1.41
N GLY A 92 -16.93 -1.77 1.50
CA GLY A 92 -18.25 -1.36 1.10
C GLY A 92 -18.32 0.09 0.66
N ASP A 93 -19.31 0.36 -0.16
CA ASP A 93 -19.66 1.68 -0.64
C ASP A 93 -21.10 2.00 -0.24
N TYR A 94 -21.33 3.24 0.15
CA TYR A 94 -22.66 3.77 0.35
C TYR A 94 -22.82 5.09 -0.40
N THR A 95 -23.77 5.13 -1.33
CA THR A 95 -24.08 6.32 -2.11
C THR A 95 -25.38 6.93 -1.60
N PHE A 96 -25.39 8.22 -1.31
CA PHE A 96 -26.58 8.91 -0.83
C PHE A 96 -26.71 10.31 -1.42
N ARG A 97 -27.90 10.87 -1.34
CA ARG A 97 -28.16 12.24 -1.75
C ARG A 97 -28.44 13.11 -0.53
N ALA A 98 -27.75 14.24 -0.44
CA ALA A 98 -27.96 15.26 0.58
C ALA A 98 -28.05 16.63 -0.09
N SER A 99 -29.04 17.43 0.25
CA SER A 99 -29.26 18.76 -0.36
C SER A 99 -29.31 18.74 -1.90
N GLY A 100 -29.90 17.69 -2.50
CA GLY A 100 -30.01 17.50 -3.95
C GLY A 100 -28.72 17.04 -4.65
N ARG A 101 -27.61 16.79 -3.94
CA ARG A 101 -26.28 16.42 -4.45
C ARG A 101 -25.93 14.99 -4.11
N ASN A 102 -25.05 14.39 -4.90
CA ASN A 102 -24.61 13.01 -4.71
C ASN A 102 -23.35 12.94 -3.85
N PHE A 103 -23.37 12.07 -2.86
CA PHE A 103 -22.24 11.77 -2.00
C PHE A 103 -22.01 10.25 -1.95
N LYS A 104 -20.77 9.86 -1.71
CA LYS A 104 -20.37 8.48 -1.57
C LYS A 104 -19.37 8.33 -0.43
N VAL A 105 -19.60 7.37 0.44
CA VAL A 105 -18.65 6.89 1.42
C VAL A 105 -18.15 5.52 0.96
N SER A 106 -16.85 5.32 0.98
CA SER A 106 -16.21 4.02 0.76
C SER A 106 -15.37 3.69 1.97
N ALA A 107 -15.42 2.44 2.42
CA ALA A 107 -14.56 1.93 3.47
C ALA A 107 -14.01 0.56 3.05
N ASP A 108 -12.70 0.41 3.05
CA ASP A 108 -12.01 -0.82 2.67
C ASP A 108 -11.02 -1.21 3.78
N MET A 109 -11.11 -2.44 4.26
CA MET A 109 -10.20 -3.07 5.19
C MET A 109 -9.39 -4.12 4.44
N TYR A 110 -8.09 -4.18 4.66
CA TYR A 110 -7.24 -5.12 3.96
C TYR A 110 -6.22 -5.78 4.89
N TYR A 111 -5.88 -7.01 4.53
CA TYR A 111 -4.77 -7.76 5.08
C TYR A 111 -3.94 -8.37 3.96
N LYS A 112 -2.61 -8.23 4.05
CA LYS A 112 -1.65 -8.77 3.10
C LYS A 112 -0.61 -9.58 3.85
N LYS A 113 -0.49 -10.86 3.53
CA LYS A 113 0.62 -11.69 3.98
C LYS A 113 1.71 -11.66 2.90
N LEU A 114 2.93 -11.41 3.31
CA LEU A 114 4.09 -11.23 2.43
C LEU A 114 5.10 -12.33 2.72
N ASP A 115 5.47 -13.08 1.69
CA ASP A 115 6.44 -14.17 1.78
C ASP A 115 7.56 -13.97 0.75
N ASN A 116 8.71 -14.61 0.97
CA ASN A 116 9.87 -14.54 0.10
C ASN A 116 10.36 -13.10 -0.14
N LEU A 117 10.26 -12.24 0.86
CA LEU A 117 10.75 -10.87 0.74
C LEU A 117 12.28 -10.85 0.66
N ASN A 118 12.80 -9.95 -0.19
CA ASN A 118 14.20 -9.59 -0.22
C ASN A 118 14.37 -8.28 0.56
N PRO A 119 14.74 -8.35 1.85
CA PRO A 119 14.87 -7.15 2.67
C PRO A 119 16.02 -6.27 2.20
N TYR A 120 15.95 -5.00 2.59
CA TYR A 120 16.99 -4.04 2.31
C TYR A 120 17.27 -3.16 3.53
N THR A 121 18.46 -2.63 3.59
CA THR A 121 18.86 -1.58 4.53
C THR A 121 19.08 -0.28 3.79
N VAL A 122 18.83 0.83 4.46
CA VAL A 122 19.17 2.17 3.97
C VAL A 122 20.40 2.63 4.72
N ASP A 123 21.51 2.76 4.01
CA ASP A 123 22.77 3.24 4.53
C ASP A 123 23.13 4.54 3.83
N ASN A 124 23.04 5.64 4.56
CA ASN A 124 23.39 6.96 4.06
C ASN A 124 22.78 7.30 2.66
N VAL A 125 21.44 7.14 2.53
CA VAL A 125 20.66 7.33 1.29
C VAL A 125 20.82 6.19 0.25
N LYS A 126 21.71 5.24 0.46
CA LYS A 126 21.89 4.09 -0.44
C LYS A 126 21.09 2.89 0.05
N ILE A 127 20.27 2.33 -0.85
CA ILE A 127 19.56 1.09 -0.58
C ILE A 127 20.49 -0.08 -0.88
N ARG A 128 20.70 -0.95 0.12
CA ARG A 128 21.46 -2.19 0.01
C ARG A 128 20.52 -3.36 0.25
N TYR A 129 20.32 -4.19 -0.77
CA TYR A 129 19.52 -5.41 -0.67
C TYR A 129 20.34 -6.54 -0.07
N TYR A 130 19.70 -7.41 0.70
CA TYR A 130 20.31 -8.63 1.23
C TYR A 130 20.63 -9.64 0.13
N GLY A 131 19.92 -9.59 -1.00
CA GLY A 131 20.11 -10.53 -2.11
C GLY A 131 19.60 -11.94 -1.82
N GLU A 132 18.75 -12.11 -0.81
CA GLU A 132 18.17 -13.36 -0.38
C GLU A 132 16.69 -13.19 -0.05
N ASN A 133 15.89 -14.22 -0.32
CA ASN A 133 14.48 -14.27 0.09
C ASN A 133 14.38 -14.71 1.56
N CYS A 134 14.89 -13.93 2.48
CA CYS A 134 15.06 -14.31 3.89
C CYS A 134 14.09 -13.59 4.83
N ALA A 135 13.11 -12.86 4.30
CA ALA A 135 12.14 -12.17 5.12
C ALA A 135 10.70 -12.54 4.76
N GLN A 136 9.84 -12.41 5.74
CA GLN A 136 8.39 -12.50 5.64
C GLN A 136 7.76 -11.30 6.34
N GLY A 137 6.53 -10.97 5.99
CA GLY A 137 5.87 -9.82 6.58
C GLY A 137 4.36 -9.85 6.45
N HIS A 138 3.74 -8.84 7.00
CA HIS A 138 2.33 -8.58 6.81
C HIS A 138 2.07 -7.08 6.76
N ALA A 139 1.00 -6.71 6.06
CA ALA A 139 0.48 -5.35 6.06
C ALA A 139 -1.03 -5.41 6.22
N MET A 140 -1.56 -4.56 7.10
CA MET A 140 -2.99 -4.41 7.31
C MET A 140 -3.34 -2.94 7.39
N GLY A 141 -4.57 -2.61 7.01
CA GLY A 141 -5.01 -1.23 7.08
C GLY A 141 -6.51 -1.07 6.84
N LEU A 142 -6.94 0.16 7.06
CA LEU A 142 -8.28 0.64 6.84
C LEU A 142 -8.20 1.93 6.03
N ASP A 143 -8.88 1.96 4.90
CA ASP A 143 -9.03 3.13 4.04
C ASP A 143 -10.48 3.58 4.04
N VAL A 144 -10.73 4.83 4.40
CA VAL A 144 -12.06 5.45 4.35
C VAL A 144 -11.98 6.66 3.42
N LYS A 145 -12.92 6.76 2.50
CA LYS A 145 -12.99 7.88 1.56
C LYS A 145 -14.41 8.43 1.53
N PHE A 146 -14.53 9.73 1.72
CA PHE A 146 -15.74 10.49 1.50
C PHE A 146 -15.57 11.33 0.24
N PHE A 147 -16.44 11.13 -0.71
CA PHE A 147 -16.42 11.75 -2.02
C PHE A 147 -17.79 12.40 -2.29
N GLY A 148 -17.83 13.55 -2.95
CA GLY A 148 -19.08 14.14 -3.35
C GLY A 148 -18.99 15.54 -3.91
N GLU A 149 -20.15 16.02 -4.28
CA GLU A 149 -20.36 17.34 -4.84
C GLU A 149 -20.63 18.36 -3.71
N PHE A 150 -19.57 18.82 -3.04
CA PHE A 150 -19.69 19.80 -1.96
C PHE A 150 -20.09 21.18 -2.50
N VAL A 151 -19.59 21.52 -3.67
CA VAL A 151 -19.97 22.71 -4.42
C VAL A 151 -20.60 22.26 -5.75
N PRO A 152 -21.77 22.79 -6.16
CA PRO A 152 -22.45 22.37 -7.39
C PRO A 152 -21.54 22.38 -8.62
N GLY A 153 -21.47 21.26 -9.34
CA GLY A 153 -20.65 21.10 -10.54
C GLY A 153 -19.16 20.87 -10.28
N THR A 154 -18.77 20.56 -9.04
CA THR A 154 -17.38 20.21 -8.68
C THR A 154 -17.32 18.93 -7.88
N ASP A 155 -16.25 18.18 -8.05
CA ASP A 155 -15.97 16.96 -7.29
C ASP A 155 -14.91 17.21 -6.24
N SER A 156 -15.20 16.87 -4.99
CA SER A 156 -14.27 17.00 -3.87
C SER A 156 -14.26 15.71 -3.05
N TRP A 157 -13.15 15.45 -2.37
CA TRP A 157 -13.04 14.27 -1.53
C TRP A 157 -12.05 14.45 -0.39
N ILE A 158 -12.29 13.69 0.67
CA ILE A 158 -11.36 13.48 1.76
C ILE A 158 -11.14 11.97 1.94
N SER A 159 -9.91 11.57 2.15
CA SER A 159 -9.56 10.19 2.47
C SER A 159 -8.74 10.12 3.75
N PHE A 160 -9.00 9.07 4.50
CA PHE A 160 -8.29 8.72 5.71
C PHE A 160 -7.82 7.29 5.61
N SER A 161 -6.54 7.05 5.80
CA SER A 161 -5.92 5.73 5.74
C SER A 161 -5.15 5.46 7.02
N LEU A 162 -5.33 4.27 7.58
CA LEU A 162 -4.51 3.70 8.65
C LEU A 162 -3.80 2.48 8.10
N MET A 163 -2.50 2.37 8.34
CA MET A 163 -1.71 1.25 7.87
C MET A 163 -0.68 0.82 8.93
N LYS A 164 -0.54 -0.49 9.07
CA LYS A 164 0.56 -1.12 9.79
C LYS A 164 1.21 -2.15 8.89
N ALA A 165 2.51 -2.03 8.63
CA ALA A 165 3.28 -2.98 7.85
C ALA A 165 4.55 -3.37 8.60
N GLU A 166 4.74 -4.66 8.81
CA GLU A 166 5.84 -5.24 9.58
C GLU A 166 6.49 -6.39 8.84
N GLN A 167 7.76 -6.60 9.09
CA GLN A 167 8.53 -7.72 8.54
C GLN A 167 9.40 -8.37 9.60
N SER A 168 9.64 -9.66 9.43
CA SER A 168 10.61 -10.46 10.19
C SER A 168 11.68 -10.93 9.22
N ILE A 169 12.94 -10.66 9.54
CA ILE A 169 14.11 -11.04 8.74
C ILE A 169 14.76 -12.24 9.41
N ARG A 170 14.91 -13.35 8.67
CA ARG A 170 15.53 -14.60 9.16
C ARG A 170 14.90 -15.13 10.47
N GLY A 171 13.57 -14.93 10.65
CA GLY A 171 12.86 -15.37 11.86
C GLY A 171 13.07 -14.51 13.10
N SER A 172 13.64 -13.32 12.96
CA SER A 172 13.75 -12.33 14.04
C SER A 172 12.38 -11.78 14.44
N GLU A 173 12.31 -10.95 15.47
CA GLU A 173 11.13 -10.21 15.83
C GLU A 173 10.62 -9.35 14.68
N TYR A 174 9.29 -9.12 14.67
CA TYR A 174 8.67 -8.26 13.67
C TYR A 174 9.05 -6.80 13.90
N VAL A 175 9.56 -6.17 12.86
CA VAL A 175 9.92 -4.75 12.84
C VAL A 175 9.12 -4.01 11.77
N PRO A 176 8.80 -2.72 11.97
CA PRO A 176 8.12 -1.94 10.95
C PRO A 176 8.89 -1.93 9.63
N MET A 177 8.17 -2.05 8.52
CA MET A 177 8.76 -1.86 7.21
C MET A 177 9.17 -0.40 7.00
N PRO A 178 10.23 -0.09 6.24
CA PRO A 178 10.71 1.28 6.03
C PRO A 178 9.66 2.24 5.44
N ASN A 179 8.64 1.71 4.78
CA ASN A 179 7.53 2.46 4.18
C ASN A 179 6.23 2.39 4.99
N SER A 180 6.27 1.91 6.23
CA SER A 180 5.09 1.82 7.10
C SER A 180 4.72 3.20 7.64
N GLN A 181 3.77 3.88 7.00
CA GLN A 181 3.16 5.11 7.51
C GLN A 181 1.92 4.75 8.32
N GLY A 182 1.91 5.12 9.61
CA GLY A 182 0.79 4.78 10.51
C GLY A 182 -0.55 5.37 10.08
N TYR A 183 -0.54 6.57 9.52
CA TYR A 183 -1.74 7.24 9.02
C TYR A 183 -1.45 8.16 7.84
N ASN A 184 -2.46 8.37 7.00
CA ASN A 184 -2.45 9.34 5.92
C ASN A 184 -3.85 9.96 5.79
N VAL A 185 -3.91 11.29 5.77
CA VAL A 185 -5.13 12.06 5.48
C VAL A 185 -4.88 12.87 4.23
N SER A 186 -5.74 12.74 3.24
CA SER A 186 -5.65 13.49 2.00
C SER A 186 -6.97 14.17 1.71
N LEU A 187 -6.90 15.43 1.36
CA LEU A 187 -8.04 16.28 1.00
C LEU A 187 -7.84 16.82 -0.41
N PHE A 188 -8.88 16.76 -1.19
CA PHE A 188 -9.01 17.50 -2.45
C PHE A 188 -10.33 18.23 -2.44
N PHE A 189 -10.29 19.54 -2.50
CA PHE A 189 -11.45 20.41 -2.53
C PHE A 189 -11.41 21.27 -3.79
N GLN A 190 -12.53 21.35 -4.48
CA GLN A 190 -12.68 22.14 -5.69
C GLN A 190 -13.83 23.13 -5.50
N ASP A 191 -13.61 24.36 -5.89
CA ASP A 191 -14.62 25.43 -5.88
C ASP A 191 -14.45 26.35 -7.08
N TYR A 192 -15.42 27.21 -7.34
CA TYR A 192 -15.31 28.28 -8.30
C TYR A 192 -14.71 29.53 -7.66
N PHE A 193 -13.96 30.29 -8.45
CA PHE A 193 -13.48 31.59 -8.00
C PHE A 193 -14.68 32.53 -7.74
N PRO A 194 -14.72 33.22 -6.58
CA PRO A 194 -15.80 34.14 -6.27
C PRO A 194 -16.04 35.16 -7.39
N GLY A 195 -17.28 35.24 -7.90
CA GLY A 195 -17.64 36.12 -9.00
C GLY A 195 -17.33 35.61 -10.42
N TYR A 196 -16.54 34.55 -10.59
CA TYR A 196 -16.12 34.04 -11.91
C TYR A 196 -16.30 32.53 -12.03
N LYS A 197 -17.48 32.06 -12.38
CA LYS A 197 -17.84 30.64 -12.56
C LYS A 197 -17.02 29.90 -13.64
N ARG A 198 -16.26 30.62 -14.47
CA ARG A 198 -15.37 30.00 -15.48
C ARG A 198 -14.00 29.60 -14.93
N VAL A 199 -13.64 30.07 -13.72
CA VAL A 199 -12.36 29.79 -13.08
C VAL A 199 -12.61 28.85 -11.90
N LYS A 200 -11.97 27.68 -11.90
CA LYS A 200 -12.02 26.71 -10.80
C LYS A 200 -10.74 26.79 -9.97
N LEU A 201 -10.90 26.81 -8.66
CA LEU A 201 -9.82 26.71 -7.68
C LEU A 201 -9.74 25.29 -7.16
N ASN A 202 -8.55 24.76 -7.07
CA ASN A 202 -8.29 23.42 -6.51
C ASN A 202 -7.39 23.55 -5.30
N LEU A 203 -7.84 23.04 -4.16
CA LEU A 203 -7.05 22.93 -2.94
C LEU A 203 -6.73 21.45 -2.71
N LYS A 204 -5.45 21.13 -2.56
CA LYS A 204 -5.00 19.79 -2.18
C LYS A 204 -4.20 19.88 -0.88
N GLY A 205 -4.60 19.08 0.11
CA GLY A 205 -3.91 18.93 1.38
C GLY A 205 -3.54 17.46 1.61
N VAL A 206 -2.37 17.22 2.20
CA VAL A 206 -1.93 15.88 2.62
C VAL A 206 -1.28 16.02 4.00
N LEU A 207 -1.73 15.18 4.92
CA LEU A 207 -1.13 15.02 6.25
C LEU A 207 -0.83 13.54 6.45
N SER A 208 0.42 13.20 6.73
CA SER A 208 0.83 11.80 6.89
C SER A 208 1.71 11.62 8.12
N GLY A 209 1.68 10.42 8.68
CA GLY A 209 2.59 10.00 9.75
C GLY A 209 4.03 9.94 9.27
N GLY A 210 4.97 10.05 10.19
CA GLY A 210 6.39 9.85 9.92
C GLY A 210 6.67 8.42 9.47
N LEU A 211 7.74 8.25 8.67
CA LEU A 211 8.29 6.95 8.36
C LEU A 211 9.12 6.43 9.54
N PRO A 212 9.18 5.10 9.76
CA PRO A 212 10.08 4.52 10.73
C PRO A 212 11.53 4.86 10.38
N VAL A 213 12.27 5.42 11.34
CA VAL A 213 13.68 5.75 11.18
C VAL A 213 14.48 4.92 12.18
N THR A 214 15.57 4.32 11.72
CA THR A 214 16.55 3.71 12.61
C THR A 214 17.47 4.81 13.12
N ALA A 215 17.59 4.95 14.44
CA ALA A 215 18.55 5.91 15.02
C ALA A 215 19.96 5.61 14.51
N PRO A 216 20.77 6.64 14.19
CA PRO A 216 22.17 6.44 13.81
C PRO A 216 22.90 5.72 14.96
N ARG A 217 23.57 4.62 14.64
CA ARG A 217 24.35 3.85 15.61
C ARG A 217 25.57 4.67 16.06
N THR A 218 25.56 5.09 17.30
CA THR A 218 26.77 5.43 18.02
C THR A 218 27.12 4.24 18.92
N GLY A 219 28.02 3.36 18.46
CA GLY A 219 28.61 2.29 19.26
C GLY A 219 27.66 1.19 19.76
N TYR A 220 27.86 0.00 19.30
CA TYR A 220 27.54 -1.29 19.95
C TYR A 220 26.21 -1.45 20.70
N GLU A 221 25.05 -1.21 20.10
CA GLU A 221 23.82 -1.94 20.44
C GLU A 221 22.67 -1.61 19.49
N LEU A 222 21.97 -2.67 19.06
CA LEU A 222 20.76 -2.57 18.25
C LEU A 222 19.58 -2.23 19.17
N SER A 223 19.28 -0.96 19.38
CA SER A 223 17.99 -0.59 19.94
C SER A 223 17.13 0.07 18.87
N LEU A 224 16.03 -0.57 18.51
CA LEU A 224 14.94 0.03 17.75
C LEU A 224 14.19 1.00 18.68
N ILE A 225 14.47 2.27 18.55
CA ILE A 225 13.71 3.31 19.28
C ILE A 225 12.61 3.80 18.34
N HIS A 226 11.36 3.54 18.70
CA HIS A 226 10.22 4.25 18.16
C HIS A 226 10.21 5.67 18.69
N ILE A 227 10.67 6.62 17.89
CA ILE A 227 10.46 8.03 18.17
C ILE A 227 9.21 8.47 17.41
N SER A 228 8.06 8.42 18.07
CA SER A 228 6.89 9.19 17.67
C SER A 228 6.97 10.57 18.36
N GLU A 229 7.79 11.45 17.84
CA GLU A 229 7.72 12.85 18.27
C GLU A 229 6.73 13.61 17.40
N PRO A 230 5.72 14.29 17.99
CA PRO A 230 4.95 15.28 17.27
C PRO A 230 5.86 16.46 16.94
N THR A 231 5.95 16.79 15.66
CA THR A 231 6.70 17.95 15.15
C THR A 231 6.23 19.22 15.88
N ARG A 232 6.98 19.68 16.86
CA ARG A 232 6.77 21.01 17.44
C ARG A 232 7.20 22.04 16.42
N LEU A 233 6.23 22.77 15.89
CA LEU A 233 6.48 24.02 15.16
C LEU A 233 7.30 24.96 16.05
N ARG A 234 8.60 25.13 15.74
CA ARG A 234 9.38 26.22 16.31
C ARG A 234 8.85 27.53 15.70
N ARG A 235 8.24 28.36 16.54
CA ARG A 235 8.02 29.76 16.23
C ARG A 235 9.39 30.42 16.04
N ILE A 236 9.60 30.97 14.85
CA ILE A 236 10.70 31.90 14.59
C ILE A 236 10.21 33.26 15.10
N SER A 237 10.82 33.77 16.12
CA SER A 237 10.71 35.17 16.59
C SER A 237 11.72 36.02 15.82
#